data_2d27d71445fe1a25d9d697b678588ac4
#
_entry.id   2d27d71445fe1a25d9d697b678588ac4
#
_cell.length_a   1.000
_cell.length_b   1.000
_cell.length_c   1.000
_cell.angle_alpha   90.00
_cell.angle_beta   90.00
_cell.angle_gamma   90.00
#
_symmetry.space_group_name_H-M   'P 1'
#
loop_
_entity.id
_entity.type
_entity.pdbx_description
1 polymer ?
#
loop_
_entity_poly.entity_id
_entity_poly.type
_entity_poly.pdbx_seq_one_letter_code
_entity_poly.pdbx_strand_id
1 'polypeptide(L)'
;MALTDLLNRGESLSRFLICLLLTALPLLATGPQRVVSQSVGTDELLLALADPGQIAALSHISHEPEFSPVAVEAKRFPALQDSDAESVLRFRPDLVLAASYTRPETLALLKRTGVRLVVLERFDTLEDVYASLRILGHALGQEARAEALIRQCLARVDALARRLKGVQPVRVLSAGLYPFTAGTGTTFQDLCDHAGALNVAAEAGLKGHAPTPSEKLLVWRVEVLVAAGDDSVRIRLGELPCYRLLPAFKAGRVVVIPGPMMASVSHHRIATYEALARALHPERFR
;
A
#
# COMPACT_ATOMS: atom_id res chain seq x y z
N MET A 1 -11.97 77.80 3.76
CA MET A 1 -10.74 77.03 3.97
C MET A 1 -11.05 75.86 4.95
N ALA A 2 -12.00 75.03 4.59
CA ALA A 2 -12.39 73.88 5.45
C ALA A 2 -12.99 72.69 4.72
N LEU A 3 -13.11 72.70 3.38
CA LEU A 3 -13.70 71.55 2.65
C LEU A 3 -12.66 70.67 1.93
N THR A 4 -11.44 71.19 1.69
CA THR A 4 -10.34 70.47 1.02
C THR A 4 -9.53 69.52 1.92
N ASP A 5 -9.57 69.69 3.22
CA ASP A 5 -8.86 68.85 4.18
C ASP A 5 -9.58 67.53 4.52
N LEU A 6 -10.90 67.45 4.31
CA LEU A 6 -11.69 66.27 4.58
C LEU A 6 -11.61 65.21 3.44
N LEU A 7 -11.37 65.62 2.22
CA LEU A 7 -11.26 64.71 1.09
C LEU A 7 -9.88 64.01 1.04
N ASN A 8 -8.83 64.66 1.54
CA ASN A 8 -7.48 64.11 1.57
C ASN A 8 -7.28 63.03 2.67
N ARG A 9 -8.12 63.03 3.73
CA ARG A 9 -8.06 62.00 4.79
C ARG A 9 -8.79 60.69 4.39
N GLY A 10 -9.78 60.79 3.52
CA GLY A 10 -10.53 59.65 3.02
C GLY A 10 -9.71 58.75 2.10
N GLU A 11 -8.88 59.34 1.23
CA GLU A 11 -8.03 58.57 0.30
C GLU A 11 -6.86 57.88 1.00
N SER A 12 -6.35 58.45 2.08
CA SER A 12 -5.26 57.82 2.87
C SER A 12 -5.71 56.58 3.63
N LEU A 13 -6.93 56.58 4.18
CA LEU A 13 -7.50 55.43 4.88
C LEU A 13 -7.90 54.31 3.89
N SER A 14 -8.41 54.66 2.68
CA SER A 14 -8.73 53.65 1.66
C SER A 14 -7.50 52.96 1.11
N ARG A 15 -6.40 53.68 0.93
CA ARG A 15 -5.11 53.11 0.47
C ARG A 15 -4.46 52.23 1.56
N PHE A 16 -4.59 52.60 2.86
CA PHE A 16 -4.11 51.78 3.94
C PHE A 16 -4.93 50.47 4.13
N LEU A 17 -6.26 50.54 3.92
CA LEU A 17 -7.12 49.37 4.00
C LEU A 17 -6.87 48.38 2.85
N ILE A 18 -6.62 48.91 1.63
CA ILE A 18 -6.30 48.07 0.46
C ILE A 18 -4.90 47.42 0.60
N CYS A 19 -3.91 48.13 1.15
CA CYS A 19 -2.61 47.52 1.46
C CYS A 19 -2.68 46.47 2.57
N LEU A 20 -3.58 46.62 3.56
CA LEU A 20 -3.72 45.63 4.65
C LEU A 20 -4.46 44.36 4.20
N LEU A 21 -5.34 44.46 3.20
CA LEU A 21 -6.04 43.32 2.60
C LEU A 21 -5.15 42.50 1.64
N LEU A 22 -4.08 43.06 1.12
CA LEU A 22 -3.12 42.40 0.24
C LEU A 22 -2.03 41.63 1.00
N THR A 23 -1.88 41.83 2.31
CA THR A 23 -0.86 41.13 3.13
C THR A 23 -1.37 39.93 3.90
N ALA A 24 -2.68 39.65 3.87
CA ALA A 24 -3.29 38.48 4.47
C ALA A 24 -3.64 37.41 3.44
N LEU A 25 -2.77 37.17 2.44
CA LEU A 25 -2.77 35.84 1.83
C LEU A 25 -2.27 34.89 2.91
N PRO A 26 -3.08 33.91 3.35
CA PRO A 26 -2.55 32.87 4.17
C PRO A 26 -1.37 32.29 3.40
N LEU A 27 -0.21 32.24 4.04
CA LEU A 27 0.90 31.42 3.58
C LEU A 27 0.35 29.99 3.67
N LEU A 28 -0.38 29.56 2.64
CA LEU A 28 -0.71 28.17 2.42
C LEU A 28 0.65 27.51 2.42
N ALA A 29 0.97 26.79 3.47
CA ALA A 29 2.12 25.93 3.48
C ALA A 29 1.94 25.02 2.27
N THR A 30 2.56 25.42 1.16
CA THR A 30 2.52 24.63 -0.06
C THR A 30 3.26 23.34 0.28
N GLY A 31 2.51 22.23 0.33
CA GLY A 31 3.09 20.90 0.49
C GLY A 31 4.21 20.69 -0.54
N PRO A 32 4.94 19.60 -0.49
CA PRO A 32 6.01 19.33 -1.43
C PRO A 32 5.48 19.38 -2.87
N GLN A 33 6.28 19.93 -3.77
CA GLN A 33 5.90 20.14 -5.18
C GLN A 33 6.56 19.12 -6.12
N ARG A 34 7.55 18.39 -5.64
CA ARG A 34 8.35 17.44 -6.44
C ARG A 34 8.61 16.16 -5.64
N VAL A 35 7.56 15.39 -5.48
CA VAL A 35 7.62 14.11 -4.73
C VAL A 35 8.10 13.00 -5.66
N VAL A 36 9.11 12.28 -5.23
CA VAL A 36 9.58 11.05 -5.89
C VAL A 36 9.33 9.87 -4.96
N SER A 37 8.75 8.82 -5.49
CA SER A 37 8.47 7.59 -4.77
C SER A 37 9.25 6.41 -5.36
N GLN A 38 9.80 5.55 -4.50
CA GLN A 38 10.81 4.55 -4.88
C GLN A 38 10.28 3.12 -4.98
N SER A 39 9.08 2.84 -4.51
CA SER A 39 8.57 1.47 -4.47
C SER A 39 7.10 1.41 -4.81
N VAL A 40 6.63 0.28 -5.31
CA VAL A 40 5.21 0.07 -5.65
C VAL A 40 4.29 0.43 -4.48
N GLY A 41 4.63 -0.01 -3.26
CA GLY A 41 3.80 0.27 -2.08
C GLY A 41 3.70 1.75 -1.75
N THR A 42 4.81 2.50 -1.86
CA THR A 42 4.80 3.96 -1.63
C THR A 42 4.13 4.71 -2.79
N ASP A 43 4.21 4.19 -4.02
CA ASP A 43 3.55 4.75 -5.20
C ASP A 43 2.02 4.62 -5.10
N GLU A 44 1.52 3.46 -4.68
CA GLU A 44 0.10 3.21 -4.45
C GLU A 44 -0.50 4.23 -3.44
N LEU A 45 0.23 4.50 -2.36
CA LEU A 45 -0.18 5.47 -1.34
C LEU A 45 -0.06 6.92 -1.85
N LEU A 46 1.00 7.23 -2.59
CA LEU A 46 1.22 8.55 -3.17
C LEU A 46 0.13 8.89 -4.19
N LEU A 47 -0.19 7.98 -5.10
CA LEU A 47 -1.27 8.15 -6.08
C LEU A 47 -2.63 8.38 -5.43
N ALA A 48 -2.89 7.75 -4.29
CA ALA A 48 -4.15 7.93 -3.57
C ALA A 48 -4.26 9.28 -2.86
N LEU A 49 -3.14 9.88 -2.44
CA LEU A 49 -3.14 11.06 -1.59
C LEU A 49 -2.71 12.35 -2.28
N ALA A 50 -1.68 12.29 -3.14
CA ALA A 50 -1.10 13.50 -3.73
C ALA A 50 -2.01 14.13 -4.78
N ASP A 51 -1.86 15.43 -4.96
CA ASP A 51 -2.33 16.08 -6.17
C ASP A 51 -1.39 15.70 -7.32
N PRO A 52 -1.92 15.48 -8.54
CA PRO A 52 -1.09 15.05 -9.66
C PRO A 52 0.13 15.94 -9.92
N GLY A 53 0.01 17.23 -9.66
CA GLY A 53 1.10 18.20 -9.83
C GLY A 53 2.24 18.05 -8.81
N GLN A 54 2.03 17.33 -7.71
CA GLN A 54 3.07 17.07 -6.71
C GLN A 54 3.97 15.90 -7.11
N ILE A 55 3.52 15.00 -8.01
CA ILE A 55 4.22 13.76 -8.35
C ILE A 55 5.26 14.04 -9.44
N ALA A 56 6.55 13.94 -9.10
CA ALA A 56 7.64 14.13 -10.04
C ALA A 56 8.04 12.82 -10.74
N ALA A 57 8.05 11.70 -10.02
CA ALA A 57 8.32 10.37 -10.58
C ALA A 57 7.86 9.26 -9.63
N LEU A 58 7.56 8.10 -10.22
CA LEU A 58 7.21 6.87 -9.55
C LEU A 58 8.25 5.78 -9.84
N SER A 59 8.24 4.72 -9.06
CA SER A 59 9.04 3.52 -9.34
C SER A 59 8.74 2.97 -10.74
N HIS A 60 9.77 2.55 -11.47
CA HIS A 60 9.59 1.91 -12.77
C HIS A 60 8.72 0.64 -12.67
N ILE A 61 8.84 -0.10 -11.58
CA ILE A 61 8.06 -1.33 -11.33
C ILE A 61 6.55 -1.03 -11.25
N SER A 62 6.16 0.16 -10.81
CA SER A 62 4.75 0.55 -10.74
C SER A 62 4.08 0.71 -12.11
N HIS A 63 4.86 0.81 -13.19
CA HIS A 63 4.34 0.87 -14.56
C HIS A 63 4.05 -0.51 -15.16
N GLU A 64 4.48 -1.59 -14.48
CA GLU A 64 4.35 -2.96 -14.95
C GLU A 64 3.11 -3.63 -14.32
N PRO A 65 2.11 -4.04 -15.15
CA PRO A 65 0.88 -4.65 -14.65
C PRO A 65 1.10 -5.97 -13.89
N GLU A 66 2.23 -6.62 -14.11
CA GLU A 66 2.64 -7.85 -13.40
C GLU A 66 2.94 -7.59 -11.91
N PHE A 67 3.35 -6.37 -11.57
CA PHE A 67 3.85 -6.03 -10.24
C PHE A 67 2.99 -4.99 -9.51
N SER A 68 2.13 -4.26 -10.23
CA SER A 68 1.43 -3.12 -9.67
C SER A 68 -0.06 -3.12 -10.01
N PRO A 69 -0.94 -3.00 -9.00
CA PRO A 69 -2.36 -2.82 -9.22
C PRO A 69 -2.71 -1.42 -9.79
N VAL A 70 -1.76 -0.49 -9.75
CA VAL A 70 -1.94 0.90 -10.21
C VAL A 70 -1.17 1.20 -11.50
N ALA A 71 -0.74 0.18 -12.25
CA ALA A 71 0.11 0.35 -13.43
C ALA A 71 -0.48 1.27 -14.51
N VAL A 72 -1.80 1.24 -14.70
CA VAL A 72 -2.47 2.12 -15.67
C VAL A 72 -2.38 3.59 -15.23
N GLU A 73 -2.59 3.85 -13.94
CA GLU A 73 -2.51 5.20 -13.39
C GLU A 73 -1.08 5.70 -13.31
N ALA A 74 -0.13 4.85 -12.92
CA ALA A 74 1.29 5.16 -12.83
C ALA A 74 1.87 5.65 -14.18
N LYS A 75 1.43 5.10 -15.31
CA LYS A 75 1.87 5.51 -16.66
C LYS A 75 1.58 6.97 -17.02
N ARG A 76 0.81 7.68 -16.21
CA ARG A 76 0.58 9.12 -16.37
C ARG A 76 1.73 9.97 -15.84
N PHE A 77 2.67 9.38 -15.14
CA PHE A 77 3.78 10.03 -14.48
C PHE A 77 5.12 9.48 -14.98
N PRO A 78 6.23 10.25 -14.89
CA PRO A 78 7.55 9.74 -15.20
C PRO A 78 7.93 8.54 -14.33
N ALA A 79 8.63 7.57 -14.93
CA ALA A 79 9.21 6.44 -14.23
C ALA A 79 10.66 6.73 -13.81
N LEU A 80 11.06 6.26 -12.63
CA LEU A 80 12.47 6.14 -12.28
C LEU A 80 13.14 5.15 -13.24
N GLN A 81 14.39 5.39 -13.57
CA GLN A 81 15.16 4.45 -14.39
C GLN A 81 15.58 3.22 -13.58
N ASP A 82 15.91 3.41 -12.31
CA ASP A 82 16.29 2.38 -11.34
C ASP A 82 15.87 2.83 -9.93
N SER A 83 15.98 1.94 -8.96
CA SER A 83 15.70 2.21 -7.54
C SER A 83 16.92 2.78 -6.78
N ASP A 84 17.92 3.33 -7.47
CA ASP A 84 19.10 3.94 -6.87
C ASP A 84 18.88 5.44 -6.56
N ALA A 85 19.79 6.01 -5.76
CA ALA A 85 19.68 7.40 -5.36
C ALA A 85 19.93 8.38 -6.52
N GLU A 86 20.73 8.01 -7.52
CA GLU A 86 21.01 8.86 -8.68
C GLU A 86 19.75 9.04 -9.52
N SER A 87 19.05 7.95 -9.83
CA SER A 87 17.78 7.98 -10.55
C SER A 87 16.74 8.85 -9.83
N VAL A 88 16.66 8.78 -8.50
CA VAL A 88 15.80 9.62 -7.68
C VAL A 88 16.17 11.09 -7.78
N LEU A 89 17.46 11.42 -7.60
CA LEU A 89 17.95 12.80 -7.52
C LEU A 89 17.89 13.54 -8.88
N ARG A 90 17.88 12.83 -10.01
CA ARG A 90 17.66 13.43 -11.35
C ARG A 90 16.35 14.22 -11.43
N PHE A 91 15.34 13.83 -10.67
CA PHE A 91 14.05 14.53 -10.60
C PHE A 91 14.07 15.75 -9.67
N ARG A 92 15.19 16.05 -9.00
CA ARG A 92 15.34 17.17 -8.06
C ARG A 92 14.17 17.22 -7.06
N PRO A 93 13.93 16.13 -6.30
CA PRO A 93 12.81 16.06 -5.37
C PRO A 93 12.98 17.05 -4.21
N ASP A 94 11.87 17.57 -3.71
CA ASP A 94 11.76 18.22 -2.40
C ASP A 94 11.26 17.25 -1.31
N LEU A 95 10.69 16.10 -1.74
CA LEU A 95 10.32 14.99 -0.88
C LEU A 95 10.59 13.66 -1.59
N VAL A 96 11.22 12.72 -0.89
CA VAL A 96 11.39 11.33 -1.34
C VAL A 96 10.64 10.40 -0.41
N LEU A 97 9.85 9.49 -1.00
CA LEU A 97 9.19 8.40 -0.29
C LEU A 97 9.96 7.12 -0.54
N ALA A 98 10.29 6.42 0.53
CA ALA A 98 10.99 5.14 0.51
C ALA A 98 10.35 4.17 1.50
N ALA A 99 10.74 2.92 1.43
CA ALA A 99 10.30 1.86 2.34
C ALA A 99 11.49 1.30 3.12
N SER A 100 11.24 0.67 4.26
CA SER A 100 12.26 0.05 5.11
C SER A 100 13.10 -1.01 4.38
N TYR A 101 12.55 -1.63 3.34
CA TYR A 101 13.27 -2.59 2.49
C TYR A 101 14.07 -1.93 1.33
N THR A 102 14.09 -0.60 1.23
CA THR A 102 15.00 0.10 0.31
C THR A 102 16.45 -0.16 0.73
N ARG A 103 17.34 -0.35 -0.25
CA ARG A 103 18.77 -0.63 0.02
C ARG A 103 19.36 0.40 0.98
N PRO A 104 20.05 -0.04 2.04
CA PRO A 104 20.64 0.87 3.04
C PRO A 104 21.55 1.94 2.44
N GLU A 105 22.32 1.58 1.40
CA GLU A 105 23.23 2.49 0.71
C GLU A 105 22.46 3.61 0.01
N THR A 106 21.34 3.28 -0.62
CA THR A 106 20.44 4.27 -1.27
C THR A 106 19.88 5.23 -0.23
N LEU A 107 19.35 4.71 0.89
CA LEU A 107 18.82 5.55 1.98
C LEU A 107 19.93 6.45 2.58
N ALA A 108 21.13 5.91 2.79
CA ALA A 108 22.26 6.65 3.32
C ALA A 108 22.68 7.79 2.38
N LEU A 109 22.69 7.54 1.07
CA LEU A 109 23.04 8.56 0.08
C LEU A 109 21.98 9.65 0.00
N LEU A 110 20.69 9.30 -0.05
CA LEU A 110 19.58 10.27 -0.03
C LEU A 110 19.62 11.14 1.24
N LYS A 111 19.88 10.57 2.41
CA LYS A 111 20.02 11.34 3.66
C LYS A 111 21.17 12.36 3.60
N ARG A 112 22.29 12.03 2.95
CA ARG A 112 23.44 12.94 2.81
C ARG A 112 23.16 14.16 1.93
N THR A 113 22.23 14.06 1.00
CA THR A 113 21.86 15.18 0.12
C THR A 113 21.02 16.25 0.82
N GLY A 114 20.51 15.95 2.02
CA GLY A 114 19.63 16.85 2.76
C GLY A 114 18.20 16.92 2.21
N VAL A 115 17.83 16.10 1.22
CA VAL A 115 16.45 16.01 0.73
C VAL A 115 15.54 15.49 1.84
N ARG A 116 14.34 16.03 1.95
CA ARG A 116 13.33 15.51 2.89
C ARG A 116 13.00 14.07 2.50
N LEU A 117 13.21 13.12 3.42
CA LEU A 117 13.01 11.70 3.21
C LEU A 117 11.99 11.17 4.22
N VAL A 118 10.94 10.54 3.71
CA VAL A 118 9.98 9.77 4.50
C VAL A 118 10.19 8.30 4.19
N VAL A 119 10.54 7.52 5.23
CA VAL A 119 10.70 6.07 5.12
C VAL A 119 9.52 5.43 5.84
N LEU A 120 8.75 4.62 5.13
CA LEU A 120 7.68 3.82 5.73
C LEU A 120 8.28 2.52 6.26
N GLU A 121 8.12 2.29 7.56
CA GLU A 121 8.85 1.24 8.27
C GLU A 121 8.09 -0.10 8.32
N ARG A 122 6.76 -0.06 8.31
CA ARG A 122 5.91 -1.22 8.56
C ARG A 122 4.81 -1.34 7.52
N PHE A 123 4.51 -2.60 7.15
CA PHE A 123 3.56 -2.95 6.08
C PHE A 123 2.78 -4.24 6.35
N ASP A 124 2.95 -4.86 7.52
CA ASP A 124 2.46 -6.20 7.77
C ASP A 124 0.94 -6.23 7.95
N THR A 125 0.38 -5.18 8.57
CA THR A 125 -1.04 -5.11 8.92
C THR A 125 -1.76 -3.95 8.24
N LEU A 126 -3.09 -3.99 8.25
CA LEU A 126 -3.91 -2.90 7.76
C LEU A 126 -3.76 -1.63 8.63
N GLU A 127 -3.50 -1.78 9.92
CA GLU A 127 -3.19 -0.68 10.83
C GLU A 127 -1.89 0.02 10.44
N ASP A 128 -0.87 -0.73 9.99
CA ASP A 128 0.37 -0.15 9.44
C ASP A 128 0.08 0.68 8.18
N VAL A 129 -0.86 0.23 7.33
CA VAL A 129 -1.31 1.00 6.16
C VAL A 129 -1.98 2.30 6.59
N TYR A 130 -2.85 2.27 7.60
CA TYR A 130 -3.49 3.49 8.11
C TYR A 130 -2.48 4.46 8.72
N ALA A 131 -1.49 3.95 9.45
CA ALA A 131 -0.39 4.76 9.96
C ALA A 131 0.41 5.40 8.82
N SER A 132 0.73 4.63 7.78
CA SER A 132 1.42 5.11 6.58
C SER A 132 0.62 6.20 5.83
N LEU A 133 -0.70 6.02 5.68
CA LEU A 133 -1.59 7.03 5.08
C LEU A 133 -1.56 8.35 5.88
N ARG A 134 -1.55 8.31 7.22
CA ARG A 134 -1.46 9.51 8.05
C ARG A 134 -0.10 10.19 7.93
N ILE A 135 0.98 9.41 7.95
CA ILE A 135 2.35 9.92 7.76
C ILE A 135 2.47 10.64 6.41
N LEU A 136 1.99 10.00 5.33
CA LEU A 136 2.03 10.60 4.01
C LEU A 136 1.06 11.79 3.89
N GLY A 137 -0.15 11.68 4.43
CA GLY A 137 -1.11 12.79 4.45
C GLY A 137 -0.48 14.04 5.05
N HIS A 138 0.17 13.91 6.19
CA HIS A 138 0.90 15.02 6.82
C HIS A 138 2.09 15.50 5.97
N ALA A 139 2.88 14.58 5.42
CA ALA A 139 4.05 14.93 4.60
C ALA A 139 3.68 15.70 3.33
N LEU A 140 2.51 15.40 2.75
CA LEU A 140 1.98 15.97 1.51
C LEU A 140 1.06 17.20 1.72
N GLY A 141 0.63 17.48 2.96
CA GLY A 141 -0.43 18.47 3.25
C GLY A 141 -1.82 17.98 2.83
N GLN A 142 -2.07 16.67 2.92
CA GLN A 142 -3.29 15.99 2.44
C GLN A 142 -3.98 15.19 3.57
N GLU A 143 -3.93 15.68 4.81
CA GLU A 143 -4.43 14.98 5.99
C GLU A 143 -5.93 14.63 5.87
N ALA A 144 -6.71 15.58 5.34
CA ALA A 144 -8.15 15.36 5.16
C ALA A 144 -8.45 14.23 4.15
N ARG A 145 -7.65 14.11 3.07
CA ARG A 145 -7.77 13.05 2.07
C ARG A 145 -7.35 11.71 2.67
N ALA A 146 -6.28 11.68 3.45
CA ALA A 146 -5.82 10.48 4.14
C ALA A 146 -6.90 9.94 5.10
N GLU A 147 -7.48 10.78 5.96
CA GLU A 147 -8.54 10.36 6.87
C GLU A 147 -9.84 9.96 6.14
N ALA A 148 -10.16 10.60 5.01
CA ALA A 148 -11.29 10.20 4.19
C ALA A 148 -11.08 8.78 3.59
N LEU A 149 -9.89 8.49 3.08
CA LEU A 149 -9.54 7.19 2.55
C LEU A 149 -9.55 6.11 3.65
N ILE A 150 -9.00 6.41 4.83
CA ILE A 150 -9.04 5.49 5.98
C ILE A 150 -10.48 5.16 6.36
N ARG A 151 -11.38 6.15 6.43
CA ARG A 151 -12.82 5.89 6.72
C ARG A 151 -13.46 4.98 5.66
N GLN A 152 -13.14 5.17 4.39
CA GLN A 152 -13.63 4.28 3.31
C GLN A 152 -13.10 2.86 3.48
N CYS A 153 -11.82 2.71 3.82
CA CYS A 153 -11.20 1.41 4.10
C CYS A 153 -11.89 0.70 5.27
N LEU A 154 -12.05 1.39 6.39
CA LEU A 154 -12.74 0.87 7.58
C LEU A 154 -14.16 0.41 7.25
N ALA A 155 -14.94 1.20 6.51
CA ALA A 155 -16.29 0.83 6.12
C ALA A 155 -16.34 -0.45 5.26
N ARG A 156 -15.36 -0.66 4.36
CA ARG A 156 -15.25 -1.89 3.56
C ARG A 156 -14.91 -3.10 4.43
N VAL A 157 -13.92 -2.96 5.32
CA VAL A 157 -13.50 -4.03 6.24
C VAL A 157 -14.63 -4.41 7.19
N ASP A 158 -15.34 -3.43 7.76
CA ASP A 158 -16.52 -3.68 8.60
C ASP A 158 -17.65 -4.39 7.84
N ALA A 159 -17.86 -4.02 6.58
CA ALA A 159 -18.85 -4.70 5.74
C ALA A 159 -18.46 -6.16 5.48
N LEU A 160 -17.16 -6.41 5.22
CA LEU A 160 -16.64 -7.77 5.04
C LEU A 160 -16.77 -8.58 6.34
N ALA A 161 -16.38 -8.02 7.49
CA ALA A 161 -16.49 -8.66 8.79
C ALA A 161 -17.93 -9.03 9.12
N ARG A 162 -18.91 -8.16 8.82
CA ARG A 162 -20.34 -8.49 8.98
C ARG A 162 -20.77 -9.66 8.12
N ARG A 163 -20.31 -9.75 6.86
CA ARG A 163 -20.62 -10.88 5.97
C ARG A 163 -20.06 -12.19 6.49
N LEU A 164 -18.86 -12.16 7.06
CA LEU A 164 -18.15 -13.33 7.57
C LEU A 164 -18.53 -13.69 9.00
N LYS A 165 -19.46 -12.95 9.62
CA LYS A 165 -19.89 -13.25 10.99
C LYS A 165 -20.43 -14.68 11.10
N GLY A 166 -19.82 -15.47 12.00
CA GLY A 166 -20.23 -16.86 12.30
C GLY A 166 -19.76 -17.90 11.29
N VAL A 167 -18.90 -17.56 10.31
CA VAL A 167 -18.24 -18.57 9.47
C VAL A 167 -17.20 -19.34 10.29
N GLN A 168 -17.01 -20.62 9.94
CA GLN A 168 -15.88 -21.39 10.44
C GLN A 168 -14.65 -21.03 9.57
N PRO A 169 -13.52 -20.61 10.16
CA PRO A 169 -12.35 -20.26 9.37
C PRO A 169 -11.83 -21.44 8.56
N VAL A 170 -11.60 -21.24 7.28
CA VAL A 170 -11.00 -22.25 6.39
C VAL A 170 -9.49 -22.30 6.61
N ARG A 171 -8.94 -23.50 6.74
CA ARG A 171 -7.52 -23.74 7.00
C ARG A 171 -6.71 -23.56 5.74
N VAL A 172 -5.94 -22.49 5.65
CA VAL A 172 -5.19 -22.12 4.45
C VAL A 172 -3.68 -22.15 4.66
N LEU A 173 -2.95 -22.42 3.56
CA LEU A 173 -1.51 -22.33 3.49
C LEU A 173 -1.11 -21.37 2.38
N SER A 174 -0.21 -20.43 2.66
CA SER A 174 0.49 -19.67 1.62
C SER A 174 1.39 -20.60 0.83
N ALA A 175 1.08 -20.79 -0.46
CA ALA A 175 1.82 -21.66 -1.36
C ALA A 175 2.57 -20.82 -2.40
N GLY A 176 3.86 -21.05 -2.54
CA GLY A 176 4.72 -20.37 -3.51
C GLY A 176 5.57 -21.36 -4.30
N LEU A 177 6.09 -20.91 -5.43
CA LEU A 177 7.01 -21.69 -6.28
C LEU A 177 8.40 -21.84 -5.66
N TYR A 178 8.72 -21.00 -4.70
CA TYR A 178 9.89 -21.15 -3.81
C TYR A 178 9.44 -21.84 -2.53
N PRO A 179 10.31 -22.62 -1.90
CA PRO A 179 9.96 -23.44 -0.72
C PRO A 179 9.85 -22.59 0.56
N PHE A 180 9.08 -21.51 0.51
CA PHE A 180 8.77 -20.64 1.65
C PHE A 180 7.27 -20.51 1.82
N THR A 181 6.84 -20.40 3.08
CA THR A 181 5.48 -20.06 3.47
C THR A 181 5.49 -18.87 4.43
N ALA A 182 4.33 -18.32 4.72
CA ALA A 182 4.16 -17.15 5.56
C ALA A 182 3.45 -17.50 6.86
N GLY A 183 4.10 -17.22 8.00
CA GLY A 183 3.56 -17.38 9.35
C GLY A 183 3.00 -16.08 9.93
N THR A 184 3.08 -15.93 11.25
CA THR A 184 2.65 -14.69 11.93
C THR A 184 3.54 -13.50 11.58
N GLY A 185 3.00 -12.26 11.66
CA GLY A 185 3.74 -11.04 11.35
C GLY A 185 4.05 -10.91 9.86
N THR A 186 3.11 -11.30 9.01
CA THR A 186 3.21 -11.16 7.55
C THR A 186 1.90 -10.61 6.98
N THR A 187 1.97 -10.04 5.79
CA THR A 187 0.79 -9.60 5.03
C THR A 187 -0.20 -10.73 4.75
N PHE A 188 0.28 -11.98 4.67
CA PHE A 188 -0.58 -13.16 4.50
C PHE A 188 -1.35 -13.49 5.78
N GLN A 189 -0.75 -13.32 6.96
CA GLN A 189 -1.48 -13.47 8.22
C GLN A 189 -2.60 -12.44 8.30
N ASP A 190 -2.31 -11.18 8.04
CA ASP A 190 -3.29 -10.11 8.01
C ASP A 190 -4.43 -10.36 7.00
N LEU A 191 -4.10 -10.92 5.82
CA LEU A 191 -5.08 -11.38 4.84
C LEU A 191 -6.01 -12.46 5.43
N CYS A 192 -5.46 -13.44 6.14
CA CYS A 192 -6.24 -14.51 6.77
C CYS A 192 -7.18 -13.97 7.85
N ASP A 193 -6.69 -13.06 8.68
CA ASP A 193 -7.45 -12.45 9.78
C ASP A 193 -8.70 -11.70 9.28
N HIS A 194 -8.65 -11.15 8.05
CA HIS A 194 -9.76 -10.41 7.44
C HIS A 194 -10.63 -11.25 6.49
N ALA A 195 -10.16 -12.42 6.04
CA ALA A 195 -10.85 -13.21 5.01
C ALA A 195 -11.62 -14.44 5.53
N GLY A 196 -11.74 -14.61 6.83
CA GLY A 196 -12.35 -15.80 7.42
C GLY A 196 -11.50 -17.05 7.21
N ALA A 197 -10.20 -16.92 7.28
CA ALA A 197 -9.22 -17.98 7.08
C ALA A 197 -8.38 -18.22 8.34
N LEU A 198 -7.85 -19.43 8.49
CA LEU A 198 -6.88 -19.79 9.51
C LEU A 198 -5.57 -20.13 8.81
N ASN A 199 -4.52 -19.36 9.09
CA ASN A 199 -3.19 -19.61 8.57
C ASN A 199 -2.54 -20.78 9.32
N VAL A 200 -2.45 -21.95 8.69
CA VAL A 200 -1.92 -23.16 9.34
C VAL A 200 -0.42 -23.06 9.67
N ALA A 201 0.33 -22.24 8.95
CA ALA A 201 1.74 -22.02 9.24
C ALA A 201 1.90 -21.18 10.53
N ALA A 202 1.05 -20.18 10.73
CA ALA A 202 1.01 -19.40 11.97
C ALA A 202 0.53 -20.25 13.16
N GLU A 203 -0.51 -21.06 12.98
CA GLU A 203 -0.98 -22.01 14.00
C GLU A 203 0.13 -23.00 14.42
N ALA A 204 0.97 -23.42 13.47
CA ALA A 204 2.13 -24.27 13.72
C ALA A 204 3.34 -23.53 14.34
N GLY A 205 3.19 -22.24 14.67
CA GLY A 205 4.20 -21.43 15.35
C GLY A 205 5.25 -20.79 14.44
N LEU A 206 5.08 -20.81 13.11
CA LEU A 206 5.99 -20.12 12.20
C LEU A 206 5.80 -18.60 12.30
N LYS A 207 6.92 -17.87 12.24
CA LYS A 207 6.98 -16.40 12.27
C LYS A 207 7.64 -15.90 10.99
N GLY A 208 7.12 -14.80 10.43
CA GLY A 208 7.64 -14.23 9.20
C GLY A 208 7.53 -15.20 8.02
N HIS A 209 8.37 -14.99 7.03
CA HIS A 209 8.57 -15.91 5.92
C HIS A 209 9.58 -16.99 6.33
N ALA A 210 9.17 -18.24 6.30
CA ALA A 210 9.98 -19.36 6.73
C ALA A 210 10.01 -20.47 5.67
N PRO A 211 11.08 -21.31 5.63
CA PRO A 211 11.10 -22.48 4.78
C PRO A 211 9.87 -23.36 5.02
N THR A 212 9.24 -23.82 3.93
CA THR A 212 8.08 -24.69 4.01
C THR A 212 8.49 -26.06 4.55
N PRO A 213 8.01 -26.48 5.71
CA PRO A 213 8.40 -27.77 6.29
C PRO A 213 7.61 -28.91 5.61
N SER A 214 8.07 -29.32 4.42
CA SER A 214 7.38 -30.25 3.50
C SER A 214 6.85 -31.50 4.19
N GLU A 215 7.62 -32.08 5.13
CA GLU A 215 7.23 -33.27 5.87
C GLU A 215 6.05 -33.04 6.83
N LYS A 216 5.92 -31.81 7.37
CA LYS A 216 4.85 -31.44 8.31
C LYS A 216 3.57 -31.04 7.63
N LEU A 217 3.59 -30.68 6.36
CA LEU A 217 2.40 -30.19 5.65
C LEU A 217 1.23 -31.19 5.66
N LEU A 218 1.52 -32.51 5.62
CA LEU A 218 0.49 -33.53 5.64
C LEU A 218 -0.28 -33.57 6.97
N VAL A 219 0.37 -33.20 8.09
CA VAL A 219 -0.28 -33.19 9.42
C VAL A 219 -0.95 -31.87 9.76
N TRP A 220 -0.65 -30.80 9.00
CA TRP A 220 -1.22 -29.46 9.23
C TRP A 220 -2.71 -29.33 8.80
N ARG A 221 -3.29 -30.36 8.18
CA ARG A 221 -4.68 -30.36 7.74
C ARG A 221 -5.02 -29.13 6.87
N VAL A 222 -4.20 -28.89 5.87
CA VAL A 222 -4.43 -27.80 4.89
C VAL A 222 -5.70 -28.12 4.10
N GLU A 223 -6.66 -27.20 4.08
CA GLU A 223 -7.91 -27.33 3.31
C GLU A 223 -7.82 -26.62 1.97
N VAL A 224 -7.10 -25.48 1.90
CA VAL A 224 -6.96 -24.68 0.70
C VAL A 224 -5.52 -24.16 0.59
N LEU A 225 -4.93 -24.25 -0.59
CA LEU A 225 -3.69 -23.57 -0.94
C LEU A 225 -4.03 -22.18 -1.50
N VAL A 226 -3.34 -21.15 -1.03
CA VAL A 226 -3.49 -19.78 -1.55
C VAL A 226 -2.18 -19.38 -2.20
N ALA A 227 -2.21 -19.05 -3.48
CA ALA A 227 -1.02 -18.72 -4.26
C ALA A 227 -1.19 -17.38 -4.98
N ALA A 228 -0.08 -16.66 -5.17
CA ALA A 228 -0.01 -15.47 -6.00
C ALA A 228 0.33 -15.83 -7.44
N GLY A 229 -0.32 -15.20 -8.41
CA GLY A 229 -0.01 -15.38 -9.82
C GLY A 229 -1.23 -15.44 -10.71
N ASP A 230 -1.13 -16.20 -11.77
CA ASP A 230 -2.20 -16.53 -12.71
C ASP A 230 -2.50 -18.04 -12.69
N ASP A 231 -3.37 -18.51 -13.57
CA ASP A 231 -3.76 -19.93 -13.60
C ASP A 231 -2.60 -20.90 -13.85
N SER A 232 -1.49 -20.46 -14.47
CA SER A 232 -0.30 -21.29 -14.69
C SER A 232 0.37 -21.71 -13.38
N VAL A 233 0.19 -20.93 -12.31
CA VAL A 233 0.77 -21.26 -11.00
C VAL A 233 0.25 -22.59 -10.46
N ARG A 234 -1.00 -22.98 -10.76
CA ARG A 234 -1.56 -24.27 -10.35
C ARG A 234 -0.76 -25.44 -10.92
N ILE A 235 -0.40 -25.36 -12.19
CA ILE A 235 0.38 -26.39 -12.88
C ILE A 235 1.75 -26.51 -12.22
N ARG A 236 2.43 -25.37 -12.04
CA ARG A 236 3.78 -25.31 -11.45
C ARG A 236 3.81 -25.78 -9.98
N LEU A 237 2.77 -25.48 -9.19
CA LEU A 237 2.65 -26.02 -7.83
C LEU A 237 2.51 -27.55 -7.83
N GLY A 238 1.85 -28.12 -8.85
CA GLY A 238 1.73 -29.57 -9.03
C GLY A 238 3.05 -30.29 -9.33
N GLU A 239 4.06 -29.58 -9.82
CA GLU A 239 5.41 -30.11 -10.03
C GLU A 239 6.19 -30.24 -8.71
N LEU A 240 5.76 -29.52 -7.67
CA LEU A 240 6.42 -29.51 -6.37
C LEU A 240 5.87 -30.65 -5.47
N PRO A 241 6.71 -31.62 -5.05
CA PRO A 241 6.27 -32.76 -4.25
C PRO A 241 5.56 -32.35 -2.95
N CYS A 242 5.98 -31.26 -2.31
CA CYS A 242 5.42 -30.79 -1.07
C CYS A 242 3.93 -30.40 -1.19
N TYR A 243 3.48 -29.89 -2.34
CA TYR A 243 2.07 -29.52 -2.58
C TYR A 243 1.30 -30.63 -3.29
N ARG A 244 1.90 -31.29 -4.28
CA ARG A 244 1.26 -32.34 -5.08
C ARG A 244 0.66 -33.48 -4.25
N LEU A 245 1.27 -33.80 -3.10
CA LEU A 245 0.81 -34.85 -2.22
C LEU A 245 -0.33 -34.43 -1.28
N LEU A 246 -0.57 -33.14 -1.13
CA LEU A 246 -1.61 -32.63 -0.21
C LEU A 246 -3.01 -32.97 -0.70
N PRO A 247 -3.92 -33.42 0.20
CA PRO A 247 -5.31 -33.65 -0.13
C PRO A 247 -5.99 -32.41 -0.75
N ALA A 248 -5.68 -31.20 -0.24
CA ALA A 248 -6.18 -29.94 -0.78
C ALA A 248 -5.82 -29.75 -2.25
N PHE A 249 -4.58 -30.02 -2.64
CA PHE A 249 -4.14 -29.92 -4.04
C PHE A 249 -4.83 -30.95 -4.92
N LYS A 250 -4.89 -32.22 -4.49
CA LYS A 250 -5.57 -33.30 -5.22
C LYS A 250 -7.04 -33.06 -5.45
N ALA A 251 -7.69 -32.37 -4.50
CA ALA A 251 -9.09 -31.95 -4.59
C ALA A 251 -9.31 -30.66 -5.40
N GLY A 252 -8.24 -30.10 -6.02
CA GLY A 252 -8.30 -28.84 -6.78
C GLY A 252 -8.54 -27.59 -5.92
N ARG A 253 -8.36 -27.69 -4.61
CA ARG A 253 -8.58 -26.57 -3.66
C ARG A 253 -7.37 -25.64 -3.64
N VAL A 254 -7.17 -24.91 -4.72
CA VAL A 254 -6.12 -23.91 -4.89
C VAL A 254 -6.79 -22.59 -5.28
N VAL A 255 -6.70 -21.60 -4.41
CA VAL A 255 -7.12 -20.23 -4.70
C VAL A 255 -5.93 -19.48 -5.26
N VAL A 256 -6.06 -18.93 -6.45
CA VAL A 256 -5.04 -18.09 -7.08
C VAL A 256 -5.53 -16.65 -7.01
N ILE A 257 -4.68 -15.78 -6.45
CA ILE A 257 -4.91 -14.34 -6.37
C ILE A 257 -3.88 -13.66 -7.27
N PRO A 258 -4.28 -12.68 -8.11
CA PRO A 258 -3.32 -11.96 -8.95
C PRO A 258 -2.12 -11.44 -8.16
N GLY A 259 -0.92 -11.60 -8.70
CA GLY A 259 0.34 -11.23 -8.05
C GLY A 259 0.34 -9.82 -7.48
N PRO A 260 -0.04 -8.78 -8.26
CA PRO A 260 -0.11 -7.41 -7.78
C PRO A 260 -1.05 -7.19 -6.59
N MET A 261 -2.19 -7.90 -6.55
CA MET A 261 -3.12 -7.83 -5.42
C MET A 261 -2.52 -8.46 -4.15
N MET A 262 -1.90 -9.64 -4.32
CA MET A 262 -1.28 -10.36 -3.19
C MET A 262 -0.08 -9.63 -2.61
N ALA A 263 0.67 -8.91 -3.44
CA ALA A 263 1.86 -8.16 -3.06
C ALA A 263 1.56 -6.75 -2.52
N SER A 264 0.32 -6.24 -2.67
CA SER A 264 -0.01 -4.88 -2.25
C SER A 264 0.16 -4.70 -0.74
N VAL A 265 0.93 -3.68 -0.39
CA VAL A 265 1.18 -3.24 0.99
C VAL A 265 0.47 -1.91 1.30
N SER A 266 -0.54 -1.55 0.50
CA SER A 266 -1.34 -0.34 0.64
C SER A 266 -2.82 -0.67 0.96
N HIS A 267 -3.67 0.34 0.87
CA HIS A 267 -5.13 0.21 1.00
C HIS A 267 -5.76 -0.71 -0.07
N HIS A 268 -5.07 -0.99 -1.17
CA HIS A 268 -5.52 -1.92 -2.20
C HIS A 268 -5.63 -3.37 -1.70
N ARG A 269 -4.92 -3.74 -0.62
CA ARG A 269 -5.00 -5.07 0.00
C ARG A 269 -6.41 -5.46 0.45
N ILE A 270 -7.30 -4.49 0.70
CA ILE A 270 -8.70 -4.78 1.06
C ILE A 270 -9.43 -5.53 -0.06
N ALA A 271 -9.10 -5.24 -1.32
CA ALA A 271 -9.64 -6.02 -2.45
C ALA A 271 -9.16 -7.49 -2.41
N THR A 272 -7.95 -7.73 -1.90
CA THR A 272 -7.43 -9.08 -1.70
C THR A 272 -8.17 -9.82 -0.58
N TYR A 273 -8.51 -9.14 0.52
CA TYR A 273 -9.35 -9.71 1.58
C TYR A 273 -10.71 -10.13 1.05
N GLU A 274 -11.36 -9.24 0.30
CA GLU A 274 -12.67 -9.51 -0.32
C GLU A 274 -12.61 -10.67 -1.33
N ALA A 275 -11.53 -10.74 -2.13
CA ALA A 275 -11.33 -11.80 -3.11
C ALA A 275 -11.12 -13.16 -2.43
N LEU A 276 -10.24 -13.24 -1.44
CA LEU A 276 -10.00 -14.47 -0.70
C LEU A 276 -11.26 -14.90 0.07
N ALA A 277 -11.92 -14.00 0.78
CA ALA A 277 -13.14 -14.28 1.51
C ALA A 277 -14.24 -14.84 0.59
N ARG A 278 -14.42 -14.27 -0.61
CA ARG A 278 -15.36 -14.75 -1.62
C ARG A 278 -15.02 -16.15 -2.12
N ALA A 279 -13.73 -16.43 -2.30
CA ALA A 279 -13.28 -17.74 -2.74
C ALA A 279 -13.45 -18.82 -1.67
N LEU A 280 -13.26 -18.47 -0.38
CA LEU A 280 -13.38 -19.41 0.73
C LEU A 280 -14.82 -19.61 1.22
N HIS A 281 -15.67 -18.58 1.14
CA HIS A 281 -17.03 -18.53 1.66
C HIS A 281 -18.05 -18.04 0.62
N PRO A 282 -18.15 -18.67 -0.56
CA PRO A 282 -18.97 -18.17 -1.67
C PRO A 282 -20.45 -18.03 -1.29
N GLU A 283 -20.95 -18.81 -0.32
CA GLU A 283 -22.31 -18.75 0.19
C GLU A 283 -22.65 -17.40 0.88
N ARG A 284 -21.65 -16.67 1.36
CA ARG A 284 -21.81 -15.36 2.01
C ARG A 284 -21.86 -14.18 1.02
N PHE A 285 -21.64 -14.46 -0.28
CA PHE A 285 -21.56 -13.44 -1.33
C PHE A 285 -22.62 -13.63 -2.44
N ARG A 286 -23.59 -14.51 -2.19
CA ARG A 286 -24.78 -14.73 -3.06
C ARG A 286 -25.81 -13.65 -2.87
#